data_160d2bd7bb00cd7574c947add632cef9
#
_entry.id   160d2bd7bb00cd7574c947add632cef9
#
_cell.length_a   1.000
_cell.length_b   1.000
_cell.length_c   1.000
_cell.angle_alpha   90.00
_cell.angle_beta   90.00
_cell.angle_gamma   90.00
#
_symmetry.space_group_name_H-M   'P 1'
#
loop_
_entity.id
_entity.type
_entity.pdbx_description
1 polymer ?
#
loop_
_entity_poly.entity_id
_entity_poly.type
_entity_poly.pdbx_seq_one_letter_code
_entity_poly.pdbx_strand_id
1 'polypeptide(L)'
;MEVGLEFNREDFKALLLEIGSCSMPYGKFGIKFYPPSGVPIMDLPVEYLCWFKNVGFPKGRLGELLAEVCEIKSVGMDSVFDPIRLQKGGRFKLSPQRPKVVSFE
;
A
#
# COMPACT_ATOMS: atom_id res chain seq x y z
N MET A 1 -10.09 -29.95 -4.55
CA MET A 1 -10.02 -29.47 -4.35
C MET A 1 -9.78 -28.76 -4.25
N GLU A 2 -9.77 -28.43 -4.19
CA GLU A 2 -9.56 -27.81 -3.97
C GLU A 2 -9.49 -26.93 -3.54
N VAL A 3 -9.33 -26.98 -2.95
CA VAL A 3 -9.26 -26.33 -2.15
C VAL A 3 -8.58 -25.18 -2.16
N GLY A 4 -7.55 -25.10 -1.84
CA GLY A 4 -6.86 -23.90 -1.81
C GLY A 4 -7.21 -23.20 -2.96
N LEU A 5 -7.63 -23.90 -3.77
CA LEU A 5 -8.07 -23.34 -4.85
C LEU A 5 -9.24 -22.57 -4.67
N GLU A 6 -9.84 -22.73 -3.51
CA GLU A 6 -10.96 -22.01 -3.28
C GLU A 6 -10.63 -20.69 -2.98
N PHE A 7 -10.62 -19.77 -3.92
CA PHE A 7 -10.46 -18.38 -3.64
C PHE A 7 -11.71 -17.92 -2.97
N ASN A 8 -11.59 -17.54 -1.74
CA ASN A 8 -12.72 -17.05 -1.01
C ASN A 8 -12.88 -15.58 -1.26
N ARG A 9 -13.90 -15.23 -2.01
CA ARG A 9 -14.13 -13.88 -2.42
C ARG A 9 -14.36 -12.96 -1.24
N GLU A 10 -15.03 -13.44 -0.22
CA GLU A 10 -15.28 -12.58 0.93
C GLU A 10 -14.05 -12.36 1.77
N ASP A 11 -13.18 -13.38 1.86
CA ASP A 11 -11.92 -13.18 2.56
C ASP A 11 -11.03 -12.20 1.83
N PHE A 12 -11.04 -12.26 0.52
CA PHE A 12 -10.24 -11.32 -0.26
C PHE A 12 -10.79 -9.91 -0.11
N LYS A 13 -12.12 -9.77 -0.12
CA LYS A 13 -12.72 -8.46 0.06
C LYS A 13 -12.39 -7.90 1.43
N ALA A 14 -12.44 -8.72 2.46
CA ALA A 14 -12.08 -8.28 3.80
C ALA A 14 -10.63 -7.86 3.87
N LEU A 15 -9.75 -8.59 3.19
CA LEU A 15 -8.34 -8.23 3.13
C LEU A 15 -8.15 -6.87 2.46
N LEU A 16 -8.85 -6.65 1.35
CA LEU A 16 -8.74 -5.38 0.65
C LEU A 16 -9.23 -4.21 1.51
N LEU A 17 -10.29 -4.43 2.27
CA LEU A 17 -10.79 -3.38 3.14
C LEU A 17 -9.82 -3.10 4.28
N GLU A 18 -9.19 -4.14 4.81
CA GLU A 18 -8.19 -3.96 5.84
C GLU A 18 -7.00 -3.19 5.31
N ILE A 19 -6.53 -3.56 4.11
CA ILE A 19 -5.43 -2.85 3.46
C ILE A 19 -5.83 -1.39 3.26
N GLY A 20 -7.06 -1.15 2.82
CA GLY A 20 -7.52 0.20 2.55
C GLY A 20 -7.57 1.08 3.78
N SER A 21 -7.63 0.50 4.96
CA SER A 21 -7.67 1.27 6.19
C SER A 21 -6.29 1.46 6.82
N CYS A 22 -5.25 0.91 6.19
CA CYS A 22 -3.89 1.01 6.73
C CYS A 22 -3.05 2.02 5.99
N SER A 23 -2.23 2.72 6.73
CA SER A 23 -1.28 3.67 6.15
C SER A 23 0.08 3.42 6.75
N MET A 24 1.12 3.92 6.07
CA MET A 24 2.49 3.74 6.56
C MET A 24 2.73 4.57 7.81
N PRO A 25 3.12 3.95 8.91
CA PRO A 25 3.34 4.71 10.15
C PRO A 25 4.74 5.31 10.24
N TYR A 26 5.67 4.90 9.41
CA TYR A 26 7.04 5.37 9.53
C TYR A 26 7.75 5.29 8.17
N GLY A 27 8.98 5.75 8.13
CA GLY A 27 9.76 5.71 6.92
C GLY A 27 9.46 6.87 5.98
N LYS A 28 9.98 6.81 4.79
CA LYS A 28 9.85 7.93 3.87
C LYS A 28 8.43 8.18 3.39
N PHE A 29 7.54 7.23 3.57
CA PHE A 29 6.14 7.43 3.23
C PHE A 29 5.27 7.45 4.50
N GLY A 30 5.90 7.62 5.65
CA GLY A 30 5.18 7.58 6.91
C GLY A 30 4.67 8.93 7.35
N ILE A 31 4.21 8.98 8.59
CA ILE A 31 3.56 10.15 9.16
C ILE A 31 4.45 11.39 9.14
N LYS A 32 5.75 11.20 9.33
CA LYS A 32 6.65 12.33 9.39
C LYS A 32 6.65 13.16 8.10
N PHE A 33 6.58 12.48 6.97
CA PHE A 33 6.65 13.16 5.69
C PHE A 33 5.28 13.33 5.03
N TYR A 34 4.30 12.56 5.48
CA TYR A 34 2.94 12.61 4.92
C TYR A 34 1.94 12.64 6.07
N PRO A 35 1.90 13.73 6.85
CA PRO A 35 0.94 13.80 7.94
C PRO A 35 -0.47 13.92 7.38
N PRO A 36 -1.46 13.55 8.17
CA PRO A 36 -1.37 13.08 9.57
C PRO A 36 -1.17 11.59 9.72
N SER A 37 -1.42 10.84 8.69
CA SER A 37 -1.45 9.38 8.83
C SER A 37 -0.42 8.61 8.04
N GLY A 38 0.27 9.26 7.14
CA GLY A 38 1.16 8.56 6.22
C GLY A 38 0.42 8.14 4.97
N VAL A 39 1.15 7.63 4.00
CA VAL A 39 0.58 7.21 2.72
C VAL A 39 -0.18 5.89 2.90
N PRO A 40 -1.39 5.77 2.38
CA PRO A 40 -2.10 4.48 2.42
C PRO A 40 -1.24 3.42 1.76
N ILE A 41 -1.16 2.24 2.39
CA ILE A 41 -0.25 1.23 1.87
C ILE A 41 -0.65 0.76 0.47
N MET A 42 -1.91 0.85 0.11
CA MET A 42 -2.36 0.46 -1.23
C MET A 42 -1.86 1.42 -2.30
N ASP A 43 -1.39 2.60 -1.90
CA ASP A 43 -0.88 3.60 -2.84
C ASP A 43 0.62 3.74 -2.84
N LEU A 44 1.32 2.86 -2.13
CA LEU A 44 2.78 2.89 -2.12
C LEU A 44 3.32 2.47 -3.48
N PRO A 45 4.42 3.08 -3.93
CA PRO A 45 5.02 2.65 -5.19
C PRO A 45 5.51 1.21 -5.12
N VAL A 46 5.42 0.50 -6.24
CA VAL A 46 5.83 -0.89 -6.27
C VAL A 46 7.33 -1.02 -6.00
N GLU A 47 8.10 -0.02 -6.38
CA GLU A 47 9.55 -0.04 -6.13
C GLU A 47 9.86 -0.07 -4.64
N TYR A 48 9.09 0.68 -3.87
CA TYR A 48 9.28 0.71 -2.43
C TYR A 48 8.91 -0.65 -1.82
N LEU A 49 7.84 -1.25 -2.32
CA LEU A 49 7.42 -2.56 -1.85
C LEU A 49 8.44 -3.63 -2.22
N CYS A 50 9.03 -3.52 -3.40
CA CYS A 50 10.09 -4.45 -3.82
C CYS A 50 11.33 -4.30 -2.93
N TRP A 51 11.62 -3.10 -2.49
CA TRP A 51 12.72 -2.90 -1.57
C TRP A 51 12.48 -3.67 -0.27
N PHE A 52 11.25 -3.61 0.27
CA PHE A 52 10.92 -4.41 1.45
C PHE A 52 11.05 -5.89 1.17
N LYS A 53 10.70 -6.33 -0.02
CA LYS A 53 10.80 -7.73 -0.36
C LYS A 53 12.26 -8.19 -0.28
N ASN A 54 13.19 -7.32 -0.63
CA ASN A 54 14.59 -7.65 -0.58
C ASN A 54 15.19 -7.59 0.82
N VAL A 55 14.79 -6.63 1.63
CA VAL A 55 15.38 -6.46 2.95
C VAL A 55 14.54 -7.09 4.07
N GLY A 56 13.32 -7.51 3.74
CA GLY A 56 12.44 -8.11 4.74
C GLY A 56 11.33 -7.17 5.12
N PHE A 57 10.09 -7.67 5.10
CA PHE A 57 8.95 -6.88 5.51
C PHE A 57 8.95 -6.75 7.03
N PRO A 58 8.37 -5.67 7.57
CA PRO A 58 8.25 -5.51 9.00
C PRO A 58 7.49 -6.68 9.62
N LYS A 59 7.74 -6.95 10.88
CA LYS A 59 7.02 -8.00 11.55
C LYS A 59 5.62 -7.52 11.89
N GLY A 60 4.71 -8.46 12.07
CA GLY A 60 3.37 -8.16 12.48
C GLY A 60 2.43 -7.96 11.31
N ARG A 61 1.24 -7.49 11.62
CA ARG A 61 0.19 -7.40 10.61
C ARG A 61 0.52 -6.41 9.50
N LEU A 62 1.19 -5.31 9.85
CA LEU A 62 1.58 -4.35 8.83
C LEU A 62 2.44 -5.01 7.76
N GLY A 63 3.42 -5.80 8.17
CA GLY A 63 4.28 -6.48 7.22
C GLY A 63 3.53 -7.48 6.37
N GLU A 64 2.56 -8.17 6.96
CA GLU A 64 1.73 -9.11 6.21
C GLU A 64 0.94 -8.38 5.15
N LEU A 65 0.36 -7.24 5.50
CA LEU A 65 -0.43 -6.46 4.54
C LEU A 65 0.45 -5.86 3.45
N LEU A 66 1.64 -5.40 3.82
CA LEU A 66 2.57 -4.87 2.82
C LEU A 66 2.97 -5.95 1.82
N ALA A 67 3.19 -7.17 2.31
CA ALA A 67 3.54 -8.27 1.43
C ALA A 67 2.39 -8.58 0.46
N GLU A 68 1.15 -8.51 0.94
CA GLU A 68 0.00 -8.74 0.07
C GLU A 68 -0.11 -7.65 -0.99
N VAL A 69 0.07 -6.39 -0.60
CA VAL A 69 0.02 -5.29 -1.55
C VAL A 69 1.12 -5.44 -2.58
N CYS A 70 2.31 -5.85 -2.14
CA CYS A 70 3.43 -6.07 -3.05
C CYS A 70 3.08 -7.11 -4.10
N GLU A 71 2.49 -8.21 -3.66
CA GLU A 71 2.13 -9.28 -4.56
C GLU A 71 1.08 -8.82 -5.57
N ILE A 72 0.05 -8.15 -5.10
CA ILE A 72 -1.03 -7.67 -5.96
C ILE A 72 -0.50 -6.69 -7.01
N LYS A 73 0.34 -5.76 -6.60
CA LYS A 73 0.88 -4.78 -7.54
C LYS A 73 1.88 -5.40 -8.50
N SER A 74 2.64 -6.37 -8.03
CA SER A 74 3.66 -7.01 -8.87
C SER A 74 3.06 -7.78 -10.02
N VAL A 75 1.84 -8.29 -9.86
CA VAL A 75 1.18 -9.00 -10.94
C VAL A 75 0.24 -8.10 -11.75
N GLY A 76 0.32 -6.79 -11.51
CA GLY A 76 -0.46 -5.86 -12.32
C GLY A 76 -1.91 -5.71 -11.93
N MET A 77 -2.28 -6.09 -10.73
CA MET A 77 -3.67 -6.05 -10.30
C MET A 77 -3.99 -4.91 -9.36
N ASP A 78 -3.23 -3.83 -9.45
CA ASP A 78 -3.44 -2.66 -8.59
C ASP A 78 -4.88 -2.13 -8.67
N SER A 79 -5.55 -2.33 -9.79
CA SER A 79 -6.90 -1.82 -9.94
C SER A 79 -7.91 -2.43 -8.99
N VAL A 80 -7.57 -3.54 -8.34
CA VAL A 80 -8.49 -4.11 -7.35
C VAL A 80 -8.73 -3.16 -6.19
N PHE A 81 -7.85 -2.17 -6.00
CA PHE A 81 -8.00 -1.19 -4.94
C PHE A 81 -8.85 0.02 -5.35
N ASP A 82 -9.20 0.14 -6.62
CA ASP A 82 -9.90 1.31 -7.11
C ASP A 82 -11.23 1.60 -6.40
N PRO A 83 -12.06 0.61 -6.13
CA PRO A 83 -13.31 0.91 -5.42
C PRO A 83 -13.05 1.52 -4.04
N ILE A 84 -12.00 1.09 -3.37
CA ILE A 84 -11.66 1.66 -2.07
C ILE A 84 -11.12 3.06 -2.22
N ARG A 85 -10.30 3.30 -3.23
CA ARG A 85 -9.77 4.63 -3.50
C ARG A 85 -10.89 5.61 -3.78
N LEU A 86 -11.91 5.17 -4.52
CA LEU A 86 -13.02 6.05 -4.82
C LEU A 86 -13.76 6.47 -3.56
N GLN A 87 -13.90 5.56 -2.61
CA GLN A 87 -14.55 5.91 -1.36
C GLN A 87 -13.74 6.90 -0.56
N LYS A 88 -12.43 6.97 -0.80
CA LYS A 88 -11.55 7.87 -0.07
C LYS A 88 -11.16 9.10 -0.85
N GLY A 89 -11.82 9.35 -1.97
CA GLY A 89 -11.54 10.55 -2.74
C GLY A 89 -10.50 10.39 -3.83
N GLY A 90 -10.14 9.17 -4.13
CA GLY A 90 -9.19 8.91 -5.21
C GLY A 90 -7.83 8.47 -4.71
N ARG A 91 -6.93 8.28 -5.64
CA ARG A 91 -5.57 7.84 -5.30
C ARG A 91 -4.84 8.92 -4.50
N PHE A 92 -4.13 8.48 -3.48
CA PHE A 92 -3.35 9.41 -2.66
C PHE A 92 -2.22 9.98 -3.50
N LYS A 93 -2.03 11.28 -3.46
CA LYS A 93 -0.98 11.91 -4.23
C LYS A 93 0.34 11.84 -3.51
N LEU A 94 1.32 11.30 -4.20
CA LEU A 94 2.66 11.23 -3.65
C LEU A 94 3.47 12.41 -4.12
N SER A 95 2.85 13.57 -4.11
CA SER A 95 3.54 14.70 -4.62
C SER A 95 4.73 15.02 -3.79
N PRO A 96 5.73 15.52 -4.38
CA PRO A 96 6.93 15.89 -3.70
C PRO A 96 6.63 16.91 -2.69
N GLN A 97 6.97 16.61 -1.56
CA GLN A 97 6.83 17.55 -0.53
C GLN A 97 7.99 18.39 -0.58
N ARG A 98 8.79 18.09 -1.44
CA ARG A 98 9.94 18.71 -1.43
C ARG A 98 9.88 19.86 -1.99
N PRO A 99 9.79 20.36 -1.53
CA PRO A 99 9.70 21.26 -1.97
C PRO A 99 10.73 21.89 -2.34
N LYS A 100 10.96 21.46 -2.17
CA LYS A 100 11.67 21.80 -2.42
C LYS A 100 12.34 21.98 -3.17
N VAL A 101 12.37 21.83 -3.28
CA VAL A 101 13.00 21.77 -3.99
C VAL A 101 13.41 22.29 -4.53
N VAL A 102 13.35 22.38 -4.44
CA VAL A 102 13.69 22.70 -5.01
C VAL A 102 14.24 23.25 -5.41
N SER A 103 14.28 23.41 -5.36
CA SER A 103 14.76 23.74 -5.81
C SER A 103 15.51 24.03 -6.23
N PHE A 104 15.68 23.95 -6.25
CA PHE A 104 16.32 24.03 -6.79
C PHE A 104 16.53 24.49 -7.42
N GLU A 105 16.36 24.59 -7.46
CA GLU A 105 16.44 24.79 -8.09
C GLU A 105 16.63 25.19 -8.31
#